data_ea08cb289f3db9c05636f732f1df6632
#
_entry.id   ea08cb289f3db9c05636f732f1df6632
#
_cell.length_a   1.000
_cell.length_b   1.000
_cell.length_c   1.000
_cell.angle_alpha   90.00
_cell.angle_beta   90.00
_cell.angle_gamma   90.00
#
_symmetry.space_group_name_H-M   'P 1'
#
loop_
_entity.id
_entity.type
_entity.pdbx_description
1 polymer ?
#
loop_
_entity_poly.entity_id
_entity_poly.type
_entity_poly.pdbx_seq_one_letter_code
_entity_poly.pdbx_strand_id
1 'polypeptide(L)'
;MHKSITLILVILAISANASAAEAPTWSEARANEWYANQPWLVGSNYITSTAINELEMWQADTFDLATIDREFGWAETLGMNTMRVFLHNLLWQQDSEGFLRRLEQFLQVAEKHHIRILFVLLDSVWDPNPKLGKQREPRPHVHNSGWVQAPGAEILKDESRWNRELRPYVMGVVGHFRDDKRVLMWDLMNEPDNDNPPYKAQELRNKAEVALRLIRQEWTWARDAKPSQPLTSGVWKGDWSSDDKLSEMSSFQLRNSDVITFHSYEPPEVMKGRIQSLRRLGRPLVCTEYMARPRASTFAAILPLLKAEKVGAYNWGFVDGKSQTIYPWDSWEKTYTSEPAVWFHDIFRKDGRPYDPKEVTLIKQLNGKN
;
A
#
# COMPACT_ATOMS: atom_id res chain seq x y z
N MET A 1 6.90 -75.15 33.19
CA MET A 1 6.09 -74.31 32.22
C MET A 1 6.12 -72.86 32.67
N HIS A 2 7.03 -72.07 32.09
CA HIS A 2 7.12 -70.62 32.35
C HIS A 2 6.44 -69.90 31.23
N LYS A 3 5.39 -69.13 31.53
CA LYS A 3 4.72 -68.24 30.58
C LYS A 3 5.36 -66.85 30.66
N SER A 4 6.10 -66.45 29.63
CA SER A 4 6.59 -65.09 29.44
C SER A 4 5.47 -64.19 28.96
N ILE A 5 5.17 -63.13 29.71
CA ILE A 5 4.22 -62.10 29.30
C ILE A 5 5.05 -60.96 28.66
N THR A 6 4.87 -60.76 27.35
CA THR A 6 5.49 -59.65 26.61
C THR A 6 4.59 -58.41 26.74
N LEU A 7 5.11 -57.41 27.43
CA LEU A 7 4.44 -56.10 27.59
C LEU A 7 4.74 -55.25 26.34
N ILE A 8 3.74 -54.97 25.52
CA ILE A 8 3.86 -54.05 24.37
C ILE A 8 3.58 -52.62 24.87
N LEU A 9 4.63 -51.79 24.91
CA LEU A 9 4.52 -50.38 25.20
C LEU A 9 4.09 -49.67 23.91
N VAL A 10 2.83 -49.18 23.82
CA VAL A 10 2.37 -48.27 22.76
C VAL A 10 2.78 -46.85 23.15
N ILE A 11 3.79 -46.33 22.47
CA ILE A 11 4.17 -44.88 22.61
C ILE A 11 3.23 -44.08 21.71
N LEU A 12 2.24 -43.43 22.29
CA LEU A 12 1.47 -42.40 21.59
C LEU A 12 2.36 -41.16 21.40
N ALA A 13 2.81 -40.94 20.18
CA ALA A 13 3.42 -39.66 19.78
C ALA A 13 2.32 -38.59 19.70
N ILE A 14 2.19 -37.76 20.73
CA ILE A 14 1.38 -36.56 20.68
C ILE A 14 2.16 -35.54 19.86
N SER A 15 1.78 -35.39 18.59
CA SER A 15 2.26 -34.28 17.76
C SER A 15 1.64 -33.00 18.31
N ALA A 16 2.36 -32.29 19.16
CA ALA A 16 2.02 -30.93 19.52
C ALA A 16 2.22 -30.06 18.27
N ASN A 17 1.12 -29.75 17.57
CA ASN A 17 1.09 -28.62 16.67
C ASN A 17 1.31 -27.36 17.54
N ALA A 18 2.57 -26.96 17.70
CA ALA A 18 2.90 -25.62 18.20
C ALA A 18 2.37 -24.63 17.15
N SER A 19 1.18 -24.11 17.37
CA SER A 19 0.76 -22.86 16.73
C SER A 19 1.85 -21.85 17.04
N ALA A 20 2.60 -21.42 16.05
CA ALA A 20 3.55 -20.34 16.20
C ALA A 20 2.76 -19.17 16.80
N ALA A 21 3.11 -18.74 18.01
CA ALA A 21 2.50 -17.58 18.63
C ALA A 21 2.71 -16.40 17.66
N GLU A 22 1.62 -15.82 17.17
CA GLU A 22 1.69 -14.64 16.32
C GLU A 22 2.52 -13.58 17.03
N ALA A 23 3.54 -13.03 16.34
CA ALA A 23 4.35 -11.98 16.91
C ALA A 23 3.44 -10.78 17.23
N PRO A 24 3.46 -10.26 18.46
CA PRO A 24 2.41 -9.37 18.94
C PRO A 24 2.37 -8.06 18.17
N THR A 25 1.17 -7.61 17.84
CA THR A 25 0.89 -6.22 17.41
C THR A 25 1.41 -5.25 18.48
N TRP A 26 1.89 -4.08 18.09
CA TRP A 26 2.29 -3.06 19.04
C TRP A 26 1.14 -2.73 20.01
N SER A 27 1.46 -2.44 21.27
CA SER A 27 0.46 -1.89 22.19
C SER A 27 -0.04 -0.53 21.66
N GLU A 28 -1.26 -0.15 22.02
CA GLU A 28 -1.81 1.17 21.68
C GLU A 28 -0.88 2.30 22.19
N ALA A 29 -0.34 2.16 23.38
CA ALA A 29 0.61 3.13 23.94
C ALA A 29 1.84 3.31 23.07
N ARG A 30 2.47 2.22 22.62
CA ARG A 30 3.64 2.26 21.72
C ARG A 30 3.29 2.91 20.37
N ALA A 31 2.14 2.54 19.79
CA ALA A 31 1.71 3.07 18.50
C ALA A 31 1.44 4.59 18.58
N ASN A 32 0.75 5.03 19.63
CA ASN A 32 0.47 6.45 19.88
C ASN A 32 1.74 7.25 20.19
N GLU A 33 2.66 6.72 20.98
CA GLU A 33 3.96 7.35 21.25
C GLU A 33 4.78 7.49 19.97
N TRP A 34 4.85 6.43 19.15
CA TRP A 34 5.54 6.49 17.87
C TRP A 34 4.95 7.58 16.97
N TYR A 35 3.61 7.64 16.86
CA TYR A 35 2.93 8.61 16.01
C TYR A 35 3.07 10.05 16.53
N ALA A 36 3.01 10.25 17.84
CA ALA A 36 3.18 11.56 18.47
C ALA A 36 4.59 12.16 18.23
N ASN A 37 5.58 11.31 18.01
CA ASN A 37 6.96 11.71 17.67
C ASN A 37 7.15 11.99 16.16
N GLN A 38 6.11 11.83 15.32
CA GLN A 38 6.18 12.19 13.91
C GLN A 38 5.69 13.63 13.69
N PRO A 39 6.25 14.36 12.71
CA PRO A 39 5.53 15.50 12.16
C PRO A 39 4.18 15.04 11.59
N TRP A 40 3.26 15.94 11.34
CA TRP A 40 2.06 15.56 10.59
C TRP A 40 2.46 14.92 9.26
N LEU A 41 2.10 13.64 9.08
CA LEU A 41 2.44 12.87 7.89
C LEU A 41 1.59 13.35 6.72
N VAL A 42 2.23 13.85 5.67
CA VAL A 42 1.56 14.33 4.47
C VAL A 42 2.37 13.98 3.24
N GLY A 43 1.71 13.39 2.27
CA GLY A 43 2.36 12.91 1.05
C GLY A 43 1.38 12.44 -0.02
N SER A 44 1.87 11.63 -0.92
CA SER A 44 1.11 11.06 -2.02
C SER A 44 1.42 9.58 -2.19
N ASN A 45 0.49 8.85 -2.80
CA ASN A 45 0.83 7.60 -3.46
C ASN A 45 1.68 7.93 -4.68
N TYR A 46 2.79 7.24 -4.84
CA TYR A 46 3.79 7.58 -5.84
C TYR A 46 4.16 6.40 -6.73
N ILE A 47 4.09 6.65 -8.00
CA ILE A 47 4.76 5.94 -9.07
C ILE A 47 5.43 6.97 -9.97
N THR A 48 6.66 6.70 -10.42
CA THR A 48 7.33 7.65 -11.33
C THR A 48 6.52 7.84 -12.62
N SER A 49 6.45 9.07 -13.12
CA SER A 49 5.64 9.38 -14.32
C SER A 49 6.07 8.62 -15.58
N THR A 50 7.27 8.06 -15.58
CA THR A 50 7.83 7.25 -16.69
C THR A 50 7.44 5.77 -16.62
N ALA A 51 6.80 5.31 -15.54
CA ALA A 51 6.38 3.92 -15.35
C ALA A 51 4.86 3.76 -15.41
N ILE A 52 4.41 2.66 -16.02
CA ILE A 52 2.98 2.31 -16.10
C ILE A 52 2.51 1.50 -14.89
N ASN A 53 3.45 0.82 -14.21
CA ASN A 53 3.21 -0.05 -13.06
C ASN A 53 4.51 -0.26 -12.26
N GLU A 54 4.40 -1.00 -11.16
CA GLU A 54 5.49 -1.29 -10.24
C GLU A 54 6.64 -2.06 -10.92
N LEU A 55 6.33 -2.93 -11.90
CA LEU A 55 7.36 -3.66 -12.62
C LEU A 55 8.22 -2.71 -13.48
N GLU A 56 7.59 -1.80 -14.23
CA GLU A 56 8.34 -0.80 -15.02
C GLU A 56 9.11 0.17 -14.11
N MET A 57 8.53 0.53 -12.96
CA MET A 57 9.21 1.41 -12.00
C MET A 57 10.51 0.80 -11.46
N TRP A 58 10.55 -0.52 -11.24
CA TRP A 58 11.61 -1.14 -10.47
C TRP A 58 12.52 -2.09 -11.23
N GLN A 59 12.23 -2.49 -12.48
CA GLN A 59 13.14 -3.29 -13.30
C GLN A 59 14.43 -2.52 -13.62
N ALA A 60 15.55 -3.22 -13.71
CA ALA A 60 16.87 -2.61 -13.88
C ALA A 60 17.02 -1.75 -15.15
N ASP A 61 16.35 -2.14 -16.22
CA ASP A 61 16.39 -1.49 -17.53
C ASP A 61 15.44 -0.27 -17.65
N THR A 62 14.53 -0.13 -16.70
CA THR A 62 13.53 0.96 -16.71
C THR A 62 13.55 1.82 -15.45
N PHE A 63 14.40 1.51 -14.47
CA PHE A 63 14.55 2.26 -13.23
C PHE A 63 15.10 3.67 -13.50
N ASP A 64 14.24 4.69 -13.37
CA ASP A 64 14.53 6.08 -13.75
C ASP A 64 14.77 6.96 -12.52
N LEU A 65 15.96 6.86 -11.94
CA LEU A 65 16.35 7.61 -10.75
C LEU A 65 16.34 9.13 -10.97
N ALA A 66 16.63 9.60 -12.19
CA ALA A 66 16.63 11.02 -12.51
C ALA A 66 15.22 11.63 -12.48
N THR A 67 14.24 10.91 -12.99
CA THR A 67 12.82 11.33 -12.88
C THR A 67 12.35 11.28 -11.44
N ILE A 68 12.70 10.23 -10.68
CA ILE A 68 12.36 10.12 -9.25
C ILE A 68 12.93 11.30 -8.46
N ASP A 69 14.19 11.65 -8.67
CA ASP A 69 14.84 12.80 -7.98
C ASP A 69 14.14 14.12 -8.30
N ARG A 70 13.81 14.35 -9.56
CA ARG A 70 13.08 15.54 -9.99
C ARG A 70 11.67 15.63 -9.36
N GLU A 71 10.91 14.55 -9.38
CA GLU A 71 9.55 14.51 -8.86
C GLU A 71 9.51 14.62 -7.34
N PHE A 72 10.49 14.03 -6.64
CA PHE A 72 10.64 14.23 -5.18
C PHE A 72 11.04 15.67 -4.84
N GLY A 73 11.82 16.34 -5.70
CA GLY A 73 12.05 17.78 -5.59
C GLY A 73 10.75 18.60 -5.62
N TRP A 74 9.79 18.22 -6.46
CA TRP A 74 8.48 18.88 -6.46
C TRP A 74 7.69 18.57 -5.18
N ALA A 75 7.73 17.35 -4.67
CA ALA A 75 7.09 16.99 -3.40
C ALA A 75 7.67 17.77 -2.21
N GLU A 76 9.00 17.93 -2.16
CA GLU A 76 9.68 18.75 -1.17
C GLU A 76 9.21 20.22 -1.21
N THR A 77 9.02 20.80 -2.40
CA THR A 77 8.49 22.16 -2.54
C THR A 77 7.06 22.32 -2.01
N LEU A 78 6.27 21.23 -1.99
CA LEU A 78 4.94 21.18 -1.37
C LEU A 78 5.00 20.99 0.16
N GLY A 79 6.18 20.68 0.71
CA GLY A 79 6.34 20.32 2.11
C GLY A 79 5.82 18.93 2.45
N MET A 80 5.68 18.06 1.45
CA MET A 80 5.42 16.64 1.69
C MET A 80 6.63 16.00 2.37
N ASN A 81 6.41 15.13 3.35
CA ASN A 81 7.45 14.48 4.14
C ASN A 81 7.41 12.96 4.07
N THR A 82 6.51 12.43 3.28
CA THR A 82 6.37 10.98 3.08
C THR A 82 5.77 10.65 1.71
N MET A 83 6.07 9.44 1.19
CA MET A 83 5.43 8.86 0.00
C MET A 83 5.04 7.41 0.27
N ARG A 84 3.91 6.97 -0.29
CA ARG A 84 3.49 5.57 -0.29
C ARG A 84 3.81 4.96 -1.64
N VAL A 85 4.60 3.89 -1.65
CA VAL A 85 5.23 3.35 -2.86
C VAL A 85 5.06 1.85 -2.94
N PHE A 86 4.62 1.35 -4.09
CA PHE A 86 4.28 -0.04 -4.31
C PHE A 86 5.47 -0.84 -4.81
N LEU A 87 5.64 -2.04 -4.26
CA LEU A 87 6.65 -3.02 -4.63
C LEU A 87 5.98 -4.23 -5.32
N HIS A 88 6.81 -5.12 -5.88
CA HIS A 88 6.28 -6.31 -6.55
C HIS A 88 7.16 -7.53 -6.33
N ASN A 89 6.58 -8.67 -5.95
CA ASN A 89 7.29 -9.91 -5.63
C ASN A 89 8.09 -10.50 -6.81
N LEU A 90 7.66 -10.29 -8.06
CA LEU A 90 8.39 -10.80 -9.23
C LEU A 90 9.76 -10.16 -9.39
N LEU A 91 9.97 -8.93 -8.93
CA LEU A 91 11.27 -8.24 -8.94
C LEU A 91 12.28 -8.93 -8.04
N TRP A 92 11.82 -9.40 -6.88
CA TRP A 92 12.63 -10.22 -5.98
C TRP A 92 13.00 -11.56 -6.60
N GLN A 93 12.05 -12.21 -7.26
CA GLN A 93 12.29 -13.49 -7.95
C GLN A 93 13.26 -13.33 -9.13
N GLN A 94 13.23 -12.19 -9.82
CA GLN A 94 14.08 -11.90 -10.96
C GLN A 94 15.55 -11.63 -10.54
N ASP A 95 15.75 -10.74 -9.57
CA ASP A 95 17.07 -10.28 -9.11
C ASP A 95 16.94 -9.62 -7.74
N SER A 96 16.91 -10.42 -6.67
CA SER A 96 16.71 -9.93 -5.31
C SER A 96 17.78 -8.93 -4.87
N GLU A 97 19.05 -9.17 -5.19
CA GLU A 97 20.13 -8.27 -4.81
C GLU A 97 20.07 -6.94 -5.60
N GLY A 98 19.81 -7.01 -6.89
CA GLY A 98 19.66 -5.81 -7.71
C GLY A 98 18.43 -5.01 -7.32
N PHE A 99 17.35 -5.69 -6.95
CA PHE A 99 16.14 -5.04 -6.43
C PHE A 99 16.42 -4.29 -5.11
N LEU A 100 17.10 -4.91 -4.15
CA LEU A 100 17.52 -4.24 -2.91
C LEU A 100 18.44 -3.04 -3.18
N ARG A 101 19.38 -3.16 -4.14
CA ARG A 101 20.23 -2.01 -4.51
C ARG A 101 19.41 -0.84 -5.09
N ARG A 102 18.38 -1.11 -5.90
CA ARG A 102 17.48 -0.06 -6.44
C ARG A 102 16.64 0.58 -5.35
N LEU A 103 16.13 -0.21 -4.40
CA LEU A 103 15.44 0.32 -3.22
C LEU A 103 16.35 1.22 -2.38
N GLU A 104 17.63 0.82 -2.18
CA GLU A 104 18.61 1.64 -1.48
C GLU A 104 18.87 2.99 -2.20
N GLN A 105 19.05 2.97 -3.52
CA GLN A 105 19.21 4.20 -4.32
C GLN A 105 17.98 5.10 -4.25
N PHE A 106 16.80 4.51 -4.29
CA PHE A 106 15.54 5.22 -4.15
C PHE A 106 15.42 5.88 -2.77
N LEU A 107 15.74 5.17 -1.70
CA LEU A 107 15.75 5.70 -0.33
C LEU A 107 16.77 6.81 -0.13
N GLN A 108 17.93 6.77 -0.82
CA GLN A 108 18.90 7.87 -0.81
C GLN A 108 18.34 9.14 -1.45
N VAL A 109 17.60 8.99 -2.57
CA VAL A 109 16.91 10.13 -3.18
C VAL A 109 15.79 10.65 -2.27
N ALA A 110 15.01 9.77 -1.65
CA ALA A 110 13.97 10.16 -0.72
C ALA A 110 14.55 10.95 0.48
N GLU A 111 15.65 10.47 1.06
CA GLU A 111 16.37 11.14 2.15
C GLU A 111 16.90 12.52 1.76
N LYS A 112 17.46 12.66 0.56
CA LYS A 112 17.92 13.94 -0.02
C LYS A 112 16.80 15.00 0.00
N HIS A 113 15.55 14.59 -0.26
CA HIS A 113 14.37 15.44 -0.27
C HIS A 113 13.58 15.42 1.04
N HIS A 114 14.15 14.88 2.13
CA HIS A 114 13.52 14.80 3.45
C HIS A 114 12.20 14.01 3.47
N ILE A 115 12.06 13.03 2.58
CA ILE A 115 10.88 12.19 2.40
C ILE A 115 11.16 10.80 2.97
N ARG A 116 10.26 10.28 3.80
CA ARG A 116 10.28 8.91 4.31
C ARG A 116 9.25 8.07 3.58
N ILE A 117 9.54 6.78 3.43
CA ILE A 117 8.75 5.92 2.55
C ILE A 117 7.88 4.95 3.33
N LEU A 118 6.61 4.90 3.00
CA LEU A 118 5.69 3.83 3.32
C LEU A 118 5.67 2.87 2.13
N PHE A 119 6.32 1.70 2.28
CA PHE A 119 6.30 0.68 1.23
C PHE A 119 5.06 -0.19 1.32
N VAL A 120 4.43 -0.46 0.17
CA VAL A 120 3.37 -1.45 -0.01
C VAL A 120 3.99 -2.71 -0.59
N LEU A 121 3.90 -3.84 0.12
CA LEU A 121 4.57 -5.08 -0.27
C LEU A 121 3.77 -5.86 -1.32
N LEU A 122 2.47 -6.03 -1.10
CA LEU A 122 1.56 -6.73 -2.00
C LEU A 122 0.40 -5.82 -2.40
N ASP A 123 -0.19 -6.11 -3.56
CA ASP A 123 -1.31 -5.32 -4.10
C ASP A 123 -2.32 -6.21 -4.81
N SER A 124 -3.59 -5.97 -4.56
CA SER A 124 -4.68 -6.76 -5.14
C SER A 124 -5.45 -6.02 -6.25
N VAL A 125 -4.90 -4.88 -6.74
CA VAL A 125 -5.61 -3.99 -7.66
C VAL A 125 -5.17 -4.18 -9.11
N TRP A 126 -6.13 -4.17 -10.00
CA TRP A 126 -6.18 -4.22 -11.45
C TRP A 126 -5.77 -5.58 -12.04
N ASP A 127 -4.81 -5.62 -12.98
CA ASP A 127 -4.54 -6.79 -13.83
C ASP A 127 -3.94 -7.96 -13.02
N PRO A 128 -4.64 -9.10 -12.91
CA PRO A 128 -4.17 -10.24 -12.13
C PRO A 128 -3.06 -11.06 -12.81
N ASN A 129 -2.56 -10.63 -13.98
CA ASN A 129 -1.60 -11.38 -14.79
C ASN A 129 -0.28 -10.61 -14.99
N PRO A 130 0.46 -10.25 -13.93
CA PRO A 130 1.74 -9.54 -14.03
C PRO A 130 2.77 -10.36 -14.81
N LYS A 131 3.61 -9.69 -15.60
CA LYS A 131 4.70 -10.29 -16.35
C LYS A 131 5.93 -9.40 -16.31
N LEU A 132 7.09 -9.99 -16.00
CA LEU A 132 8.39 -9.33 -16.12
C LEU A 132 8.72 -8.97 -17.58
N GLY A 133 9.69 -8.07 -17.75
CA GLY A 133 10.15 -7.58 -19.03
C GLY A 133 9.42 -6.32 -19.48
N LYS A 134 9.48 -6.03 -20.77
CA LYS A 134 8.86 -4.82 -21.32
C LYS A 134 7.38 -4.77 -21.02
N GLN A 135 6.95 -3.71 -20.34
CA GLN A 135 5.54 -3.48 -20.06
C GLN A 135 4.81 -2.95 -21.30
N ARG A 136 3.51 -3.22 -21.37
CA ARG A 136 2.65 -2.68 -22.45
C ARG A 136 2.54 -1.16 -22.32
N GLU A 137 2.29 -0.49 -23.44
CA GLU A 137 1.90 0.92 -23.40
C GLU A 137 0.53 1.08 -22.72
N PRO A 138 0.28 2.21 -22.06
CA PRO A 138 -1.03 2.49 -21.48
C PRO A 138 -2.11 2.53 -22.55
N ARG A 139 -3.28 2.04 -22.24
CA ARG A 139 -4.47 2.28 -23.08
C ARG A 139 -4.74 3.79 -23.03
N PRO A 140 -4.75 4.48 -24.18
CA PRO A 140 -4.93 5.93 -24.19
C PRO A 140 -6.20 6.34 -23.45
N HIS A 141 -6.07 7.31 -22.55
CA HIS A 141 -7.16 7.93 -21.79
C HIS A 141 -7.88 6.97 -20.80
N VAL A 142 -7.23 5.90 -20.38
CA VAL A 142 -7.80 4.94 -19.43
C VAL A 142 -6.97 4.91 -18.13
N HIS A 143 -7.64 5.20 -17.04
CA HIS A 143 -7.09 5.20 -15.68
C HIS A 143 -6.39 3.89 -15.32
N ASN A 144 -5.14 3.95 -14.88
CA ASN A 144 -4.34 2.81 -14.40
C ASN A 144 -4.41 1.55 -15.28
N SER A 145 -4.51 1.74 -16.59
CA SER A 145 -4.79 0.64 -17.52
C SER A 145 -3.67 -0.42 -17.59
N GLY A 146 -2.49 -0.14 -17.07
CA GLY A 146 -1.36 -1.06 -17.04
C GLY A 146 -0.93 -1.51 -15.66
N TRP A 147 -1.61 -1.07 -14.60
CA TRP A 147 -1.33 -1.49 -13.22
C TRP A 147 -1.57 -2.99 -13.03
N VAL A 148 -0.73 -3.66 -12.24
CA VAL A 148 -0.73 -5.12 -12.08
C VAL A 148 -0.77 -5.51 -10.61
N GLN A 149 -1.34 -6.70 -10.32
CA GLN A 149 -1.40 -7.24 -8.97
C GLN A 149 -0.07 -7.87 -8.53
N ALA A 150 0.23 -7.75 -7.26
CA ALA A 150 1.32 -8.42 -6.56
C ALA A 150 0.77 -9.16 -5.32
N PRO A 151 0.71 -10.49 -5.27
CA PRO A 151 1.06 -11.40 -6.36
C PRO A 151 -0.04 -11.50 -7.41
N GLY A 152 0.33 -11.89 -8.62
CA GLY A 152 -0.65 -12.24 -9.65
C GLY A 152 -1.49 -13.47 -9.27
N ALA A 153 -2.64 -13.66 -9.95
CA ALA A 153 -3.61 -14.71 -9.67
C ALA A 153 -3.01 -16.12 -9.69
N GLU A 154 -2.01 -16.37 -10.53
CA GLU A 154 -1.34 -17.69 -10.63
C GLU A 154 -0.58 -18.08 -9.34
N ILE A 155 -0.03 -17.11 -8.61
CA ILE A 155 0.61 -17.33 -7.32
C ILE A 155 -0.47 -17.30 -6.23
N LEU A 156 -1.38 -16.33 -6.30
CA LEU A 156 -2.42 -16.16 -5.29
C LEU A 156 -3.25 -17.42 -5.08
N LYS A 157 -3.65 -18.12 -6.16
CA LYS A 157 -4.49 -19.31 -6.08
C LYS A 157 -3.77 -20.57 -5.56
N ASP A 158 -2.44 -20.59 -5.55
CA ASP A 158 -1.64 -21.76 -5.17
C ASP A 158 -0.86 -21.53 -3.87
N GLU A 159 -1.50 -21.86 -2.76
CA GLU A 159 -0.92 -21.67 -1.42
C GLU A 159 0.40 -22.42 -1.22
N SER A 160 0.65 -23.52 -1.96
CA SER A 160 1.92 -24.25 -1.89
C SER A 160 3.12 -23.43 -2.38
N ARG A 161 2.87 -22.40 -3.19
CA ARG A 161 3.88 -21.48 -3.70
C ARG A 161 4.26 -20.37 -2.73
N TRP A 162 3.37 -19.99 -1.82
CA TRP A 162 3.55 -18.78 -0.98
C TRP A 162 4.82 -18.83 -0.14
N ASN A 163 5.08 -19.94 0.54
CA ASN A 163 6.31 -20.10 1.34
C ASN A 163 7.59 -20.10 0.49
N ARG A 164 7.53 -20.54 -0.76
CA ARG A 164 8.68 -20.56 -1.68
C ARG A 164 8.91 -19.22 -2.37
N GLU A 165 7.83 -18.49 -2.71
CA GLU A 165 7.91 -17.33 -3.62
C GLU A 165 7.63 -16.00 -2.94
N LEU A 166 6.71 -15.95 -1.96
CA LEU A 166 6.33 -14.71 -1.29
C LEU A 166 7.06 -14.52 0.04
N ARG A 167 7.20 -15.57 0.85
CA ARG A 167 7.89 -15.47 2.14
C ARG A 167 9.33 -14.94 2.02
N PRO A 168 10.18 -15.43 1.10
CA PRO A 168 11.54 -14.89 0.93
C PRO A 168 11.55 -13.42 0.52
N TYR A 169 10.58 -12.99 -0.30
CA TYR A 169 10.41 -11.61 -0.70
C TYR A 169 10.06 -10.72 0.51
N VAL A 170 8.99 -11.05 1.24
CA VAL A 170 8.54 -10.26 2.39
C VAL A 170 9.63 -10.19 3.46
N MET A 171 10.17 -11.33 3.86
CA MET A 171 11.23 -11.39 4.88
C MET A 171 12.53 -10.72 4.41
N GLY A 172 12.88 -10.88 3.15
CA GLY A 172 14.10 -10.31 2.58
C GLY A 172 14.04 -8.79 2.51
N VAL A 173 12.96 -8.23 2.00
CA VAL A 173 12.78 -6.77 1.90
C VAL A 173 12.62 -6.14 3.28
N VAL A 174 11.68 -6.62 4.09
CA VAL A 174 11.44 -6.08 5.44
C VAL A 174 12.66 -6.26 6.33
N GLY A 175 13.29 -7.43 6.29
CA GLY A 175 14.47 -7.75 7.09
C GLY A 175 15.69 -6.90 6.71
N HIS A 176 15.88 -6.60 5.42
CA HIS A 176 16.98 -5.76 4.95
C HIS A 176 16.87 -4.32 5.48
N PHE A 177 15.67 -3.75 5.48
CA PHE A 177 15.40 -2.37 5.90
C PHE A 177 14.75 -2.26 7.29
N ARG A 178 14.77 -3.31 8.11
CA ARG A 178 14.05 -3.39 9.39
C ARG A 178 14.38 -2.29 10.41
N ASP A 179 15.57 -1.71 10.34
CA ASP A 179 16.04 -0.64 11.24
C ASP A 179 16.32 0.67 10.48
N ASP A 180 15.97 0.73 9.20
CA ASP A 180 16.20 1.90 8.35
C ASP A 180 15.16 2.99 8.62
N LYS A 181 15.64 4.14 9.11
CA LYS A 181 14.78 5.28 9.46
C LYS A 181 14.15 5.99 8.27
N ARG A 182 14.66 5.75 7.03
CA ARG A 182 14.09 6.26 5.78
C ARG A 182 12.79 5.53 5.43
N VAL A 183 12.60 4.31 5.93
CA VAL A 183 11.34 3.58 5.85
C VAL A 183 10.46 3.99 7.03
N LEU A 184 9.31 4.55 6.72
CA LEU A 184 8.34 5.05 7.71
C LEU A 184 7.48 3.92 8.28
N MET A 185 6.86 3.14 7.41
CA MET A 185 5.95 2.05 7.73
C MET A 185 5.98 0.98 6.62
N TRP A 186 5.42 -0.18 6.91
CA TRP A 186 5.16 -1.25 5.95
C TRP A 186 3.65 -1.47 5.82
N ASP A 187 3.12 -1.27 4.62
CA ASP A 187 1.77 -1.66 4.24
C ASP A 187 1.83 -3.04 3.57
N LEU A 188 1.28 -4.04 4.24
CA LEU A 188 1.50 -5.41 3.82
C LEU A 188 0.77 -5.74 2.52
N MET A 189 -0.51 -5.38 2.42
CA MET A 189 -1.28 -5.65 1.21
C MET A 189 -2.32 -4.55 0.96
N ASN A 190 -2.23 -3.92 -0.20
CA ASN A 190 -3.20 -2.95 -0.66
C ASN A 190 -4.49 -3.63 -1.09
N GLU A 191 -5.63 -3.18 -0.55
CA GLU A 191 -6.99 -3.58 -0.93
C GLU A 191 -7.17 -5.10 -1.20
N PRO A 192 -6.85 -5.99 -0.23
CA PRO A 192 -6.72 -7.43 -0.46
C PRO A 192 -7.94 -8.08 -1.12
N ASP A 193 -9.12 -7.54 -0.88
CA ASP A 193 -10.41 -8.05 -1.35
C ASP A 193 -11.02 -7.19 -2.47
N ASN A 194 -10.19 -6.45 -3.24
CA ASN A 194 -10.66 -5.72 -4.42
C ASN A 194 -11.07 -6.71 -5.52
N ASP A 195 -12.26 -6.56 -6.08
CA ASP A 195 -12.85 -7.44 -7.09
C ASP A 195 -12.58 -7.01 -8.54
N ASN A 196 -11.89 -5.87 -8.74
CA ASN A 196 -11.40 -5.37 -10.02
C ASN A 196 -12.41 -5.55 -11.18
N PRO A 197 -13.49 -4.79 -11.24
CA PRO A 197 -14.56 -5.01 -12.23
C PRO A 197 -14.08 -5.19 -13.68
N PRO A 198 -13.07 -4.44 -14.18
CA PRO A 198 -12.54 -4.64 -15.55
C PRO A 198 -11.88 -6.00 -15.78
N TYR A 199 -11.44 -6.67 -14.73
CA TYR A 199 -10.75 -7.97 -14.76
C TYR A 199 -11.54 -9.12 -14.14
N LYS A 200 -12.81 -8.89 -13.78
CA LYS A 200 -13.66 -9.84 -13.04
C LYS A 200 -13.67 -11.27 -13.63
N ALA A 201 -13.60 -11.39 -14.95
CA ALA A 201 -13.56 -12.71 -15.61
C ALA A 201 -12.23 -13.47 -15.41
N GLN A 202 -11.18 -12.76 -15.03
CA GLN A 202 -9.82 -13.30 -14.82
C GLN A 202 -9.48 -13.45 -13.33
N GLU A 203 -10.28 -12.84 -12.46
CA GLU A 203 -10.10 -12.92 -11.01
C GLU A 203 -10.52 -14.27 -10.43
N LEU A 204 -9.92 -14.61 -9.29
CA LEU A 204 -10.35 -15.75 -8.50
C LEU A 204 -11.77 -15.50 -7.96
N ARG A 205 -12.67 -16.46 -8.10
CA ARG A 205 -14.06 -16.34 -7.60
C ARG A 205 -14.14 -16.13 -6.10
N ASN A 206 -13.20 -16.71 -5.34
CA ASN A 206 -13.09 -16.60 -3.89
C ASN A 206 -11.87 -15.77 -3.46
N LYS A 207 -11.51 -14.74 -4.24
CA LYS A 207 -10.32 -13.93 -4.02
C LYS A 207 -10.22 -13.40 -2.58
N ALA A 208 -11.31 -12.85 -2.03
CA ALA A 208 -11.31 -12.29 -0.69
C ALA A 208 -10.91 -13.31 0.39
N GLU A 209 -11.39 -14.56 0.29
CA GLU A 209 -11.03 -15.62 1.22
C GLU A 209 -9.56 -16.04 1.07
N VAL A 210 -9.08 -16.17 -0.16
CA VAL A 210 -7.69 -16.54 -0.44
C VAL A 210 -6.75 -15.42 0.01
N ALA A 211 -7.06 -14.18 -0.30
CA ALA A 211 -6.29 -13.01 0.14
C ALA A 211 -6.26 -12.88 1.67
N LEU A 212 -7.36 -13.21 2.37
CA LEU A 212 -7.37 -13.22 3.83
C LEU A 212 -6.41 -14.28 4.41
N ARG A 213 -6.35 -15.48 3.79
CA ARG A 213 -5.36 -16.48 4.22
C ARG A 213 -3.93 -16.04 3.92
N LEU A 214 -3.70 -15.40 2.76
CA LEU A 214 -2.37 -14.89 2.42
C LEU A 214 -1.93 -13.79 3.37
N ILE A 215 -2.74 -12.77 3.62
CA ILE A 215 -2.36 -11.65 4.48
C ILE A 215 -2.08 -12.09 5.92
N ARG A 216 -2.75 -13.13 6.43
CA ARG A 216 -2.43 -13.74 7.73
C ARG A 216 -1.00 -14.31 7.76
N GLN A 217 -0.59 -15.00 6.70
CA GLN A 217 0.77 -15.52 6.58
C GLN A 217 1.79 -14.41 6.37
N GLU A 218 1.49 -13.46 5.50
CA GLU A 218 2.33 -12.30 5.25
C GLU A 218 2.61 -11.51 6.53
N TRP A 219 1.59 -11.32 7.36
CA TRP A 219 1.74 -10.67 8.67
C TRP A 219 2.76 -11.39 9.54
N THR A 220 2.66 -12.70 9.61
CA THR A 220 3.62 -13.54 10.36
C THR A 220 5.04 -13.36 9.82
N TRP A 221 5.22 -13.42 8.50
CA TRP A 221 6.55 -13.27 7.89
C TRP A 221 7.14 -11.87 8.13
N ALA A 222 6.32 -10.82 8.00
CA ALA A 222 6.77 -9.45 8.25
C ALA A 222 7.16 -9.25 9.72
N ARG A 223 6.39 -9.81 10.67
CA ARG A 223 6.75 -9.79 12.09
C ARG A 223 8.02 -10.59 12.41
N ASP A 224 8.20 -11.75 11.78
CA ASP A 224 9.41 -12.58 11.93
C ASP A 224 10.67 -11.86 11.45
N ALA A 225 10.55 -10.95 10.48
CA ALA A 225 11.64 -10.08 10.03
C ALA A 225 12.03 -9.01 11.08
N LYS A 226 11.21 -8.82 12.14
CA LYS A 226 11.43 -7.92 13.29
C LYS A 226 11.69 -6.47 12.92
N PRO A 227 10.82 -5.83 12.12
CA PRO A 227 10.99 -4.42 11.80
C PRO A 227 10.80 -3.53 13.02
N SER A 228 11.59 -2.47 13.11
CA SER A 228 11.39 -1.40 14.08
C SER A 228 10.26 -0.44 13.67
N GLN A 229 9.85 -0.48 12.41
CA GLN A 229 8.75 0.30 11.85
C GLN A 229 7.40 -0.39 12.10
N PRO A 230 6.29 0.36 12.17
CA PRO A 230 4.95 -0.23 12.30
C PRO A 230 4.51 -0.95 11.03
N LEU A 231 3.70 -1.99 11.22
CA LEU A 231 3.02 -2.72 10.16
C LEU A 231 1.55 -2.28 10.07
N THR A 232 1.03 -2.23 8.86
CA THR A 232 -0.36 -1.93 8.56
C THR A 232 -0.87 -2.68 7.33
N SER A 233 -2.17 -2.70 7.12
CA SER A 233 -2.86 -2.94 5.86
C SER A 233 -4.20 -2.22 5.92
N GLY A 234 -4.43 -1.33 4.94
CA GLY A 234 -5.54 -0.38 4.98
C GLY A 234 -6.91 -1.00 4.75
N VAL A 235 -7.89 -0.60 5.55
CA VAL A 235 -9.30 -0.86 5.25
C VAL A 235 -9.83 0.15 4.23
N TRP A 236 -10.63 -0.28 3.27
CA TRP A 236 -11.06 0.58 2.18
C TRP A 236 -12.57 0.53 1.87
N LYS A 237 -13.26 -0.54 2.21
CA LYS A 237 -14.70 -0.72 1.98
C LYS A 237 -15.41 -1.25 3.23
N GLY A 238 -16.74 -1.11 3.26
CA GLY A 238 -17.60 -1.59 4.33
C GLY A 238 -17.92 -0.53 5.37
N ASP A 239 -18.60 -0.96 6.44
CA ASP A 239 -18.98 -0.13 7.59
C ASP A 239 -18.09 -0.50 8.79
N TRP A 240 -17.32 0.47 9.29
CA TRP A 240 -16.36 0.27 10.39
C TRP A 240 -16.88 0.84 11.73
N SER A 241 -18.16 1.19 11.81
CA SER A 241 -18.72 1.89 12.96
C SER A 241 -18.84 1.02 14.22
N SER A 242 -18.90 -0.31 14.06
CA SER A 242 -18.95 -1.28 15.17
C SER A 242 -18.36 -2.63 14.75
N ASP A 243 -18.00 -3.47 15.73
CA ASP A 243 -17.31 -4.74 15.46
C ASP A 243 -18.17 -5.77 14.73
N ASP A 244 -19.48 -5.76 15.01
CA ASP A 244 -20.45 -6.65 14.37
C ASP A 244 -20.72 -6.35 12.89
N LYS A 245 -20.30 -5.16 12.41
CA LYS A 245 -20.40 -4.77 11.00
C LYS A 245 -19.14 -5.02 10.19
N LEU A 246 -18.04 -5.35 10.86
CA LEU A 246 -16.77 -5.61 10.18
C LEU A 246 -16.84 -6.91 9.37
N SER A 247 -16.37 -6.87 8.13
CA SER A 247 -16.03 -8.10 7.42
C SER A 247 -14.86 -8.79 8.14
N GLU A 248 -14.66 -10.08 7.90
CA GLU A 248 -13.52 -10.83 8.45
C GLU A 248 -12.19 -10.19 8.03
N MET A 249 -12.07 -9.73 6.77
CA MET A 249 -10.91 -9.01 6.27
C MET A 249 -10.68 -7.72 7.06
N SER A 250 -11.67 -6.83 7.14
CA SER A 250 -11.54 -5.56 7.87
C SER A 250 -11.25 -5.78 9.36
N SER A 251 -11.87 -6.79 9.97
CA SER A 251 -11.60 -7.16 11.36
C SER A 251 -10.15 -7.57 11.56
N PHE A 252 -9.61 -8.39 10.66
CA PHE A 252 -8.21 -8.80 10.71
C PHE A 252 -7.27 -7.61 10.52
N GLN A 253 -7.47 -6.79 9.49
CA GLN A 253 -6.64 -5.61 9.20
C GLN A 253 -6.61 -4.65 10.40
N LEU A 254 -7.77 -4.28 10.95
CA LEU A 254 -7.87 -3.33 12.05
C LEU A 254 -7.25 -3.83 13.35
N ARG A 255 -7.38 -5.13 13.67
CA ARG A 255 -6.84 -5.71 14.92
C ARG A 255 -5.32 -5.92 14.88
N ASN A 256 -4.76 -6.14 13.70
CA ASN A 256 -3.33 -6.45 13.57
C ASN A 256 -2.47 -5.24 13.20
N SER A 257 -3.05 -4.15 12.69
CA SER A 257 -2.31 -2.93 12.35
C SER A 257 -1.78 -2.22 13.59
N ASP A 258 -0.49 -1.87 13.58
CA ASP A 258 0.12 -1.03 14.63
C ASP A 258 -0.39 0.40 14.53
N VAL A 259 -0.46 0.91 13.30
CA VAL A 259 -1.08 2.18 12.91
C VAL A 259 -2.20 1.84 11.94
N ILE A 260 -3.41 2.29 12.21
CA ILE A 260 -4.55 2.01 11.35
C ILE A 260 -4.48 2.88 10.10
N THR A 261 -4.49 2.25 8.94
CA THR A 261 -4.59 2.93 7.66
C THR A 261 -5.93 2.67 6.99
N PHE A 262 -6.40 3.62 6.20
CA PHE A 262 -7.68 3.50 5.51
C PHE A 262 -7.74 4.33 4.23
N HIS A 263 -8.63 3.96 3.31
CA HIS A 263 -8.94 4.72 2.10
C HIS A 263 -10.32 5.37 2.20
N SER A 264 -10.44 6.58 1.69
CA SER A 264 -11.75 7.23 1.55
C SER A 264 -11.72 8.30 0.47
N TYR A 265 -12.38 8.03 -0.65
CA TYR A 265 -12.59 8.98 -1.74
C TYR A 265 -13.96 9.69 -1.63
N GLU A 266 -14.49 9.77 -0.41
CA GLU A 266 -15.81 10.27 -0.13
C GLU A 266 -15.78 11.75 0.32
N PRO A 267 -16.93 12.45 0.32
CA PRO A 267 -17.04 13.82 0.80
C PRO A 267 -16.62 13.99 2.27
N PRO A 268 -16.34 15.22 2.73
CA PRO A 268 -15.82 15.50 4.09
C PRO A 268 -16.65 14.91 5.23
N GLU A 269 -17.97 14.91 5.11
CA GLU A 269 -18.87 14.40 6.14
C GLU A 269 -18.72 12.90 6.33
N VAL A 270 -18.57 12.16 5.22
CA VAL A 270 -18.33 10.71 5.27
C VAL A 270 -16.91 10.43 5.77
N MET A 271 -15.91 11.17 5.30
CA MET A 271 -14.53 11.09 5.81
C MET A 271 -14.48 11.28 7.33
N LYS A 272 -15.17 12.31 7.85
CA LYS A 272 -15.27 12.57 9.30
C LYS A 272 -15.90 11.40 10.05
N GLY A 273 -16.98 10.85 9.52
CA GLY A 273 -17.64 9.67 10.11
C GLY A 273 -16.72 8.44 10.14
N ARG A 274 -15.93 8.20 9.09
CA ARG A 274 -14.93 7.11 9.05
C ARG A 274 -13.84 7.31 10.09
N ILE A 275 -13.31 8.53 10.23
CA ILE A 275 -12.32 8.87 11.26
C ILE A 275 -12.88 8.60 12.66
N GLN A 276 -14.11 9.05 12.95
CA GLN A 276 -14.76 8.82 14.25
C GLN A 276 -14.94 7.32 14.53
N SER A 277 -15.37 6.55 13.53
CA SER A 277 -15.54 5.10 13.64
C SER A 277 -14.22 4.38 13.98
N LEU A 278 -13.12 4.78 13.35
CA LEU A 278 -11.81 4.16 13.56
C LEU A 278 -11.14 4.60 14.87
N ARG A 279 -11.39 5.83 15.36
CA ARG A 279 -10.81 6.33 16.62
C ARG A 279 -11.20 5.49 17.85
N ARG A 280 -12.34 4.79 17.81
CA ARG A 280 -12.74 3.87 18.90
C ARG A 280 -11.73 2.76 19.18
N LEU A 281 -10.84 2.48 18.22
CA LEU A 281 -9.83 1.44 18.33
C LEU A 281 -8.54 1.91 19.04
N GLY A 282 -8.47 3.16 19.49
CA GLY A 282 -7.39 3.69 20.34
C GLY A 282 -6.02 3.84 19.65
N ARG A 283 -5.94 3.67 18.32
CA ARG A 283 -4.70 3.71 17.55
C ARG A 283 -4.59 4.95 16.67
N PRO A 284 -3.35 5.37 16.29
CA PRO A 284 -3.14 6.43 15.30
C PRO A 284 -3.78 6.07 13.97
N LEU A 285 -4.24 7.10 13.25
CA LEU A 285 -4.90 6.95 11.96
C LEU A 285 -4.10 7.62 10.84
N VAL A 286 -4.04 6.95 9.68
CA VAL A 286 -3.48 7.49 8.44
C VAL A 286 -4.44 7.17 7.30
N CYS A 287 -4.91 8.19 6.59
CA CYS A 287 -5.64 8.03 5.34
C CYS A 287 -4.63 7.83 4.20
N THR A 288 -4.46 6.59 3.77
CA THR A 288 -3.46 6.21 2.76
C THR A 288 -3.94 6.43 1.33
N GLU A 289 -5.23 6.70 1.14
CA GLU A 289 -5.77 7.14 -0.15
C GLU A 289 -6.97 8.05 0.03
N TYR A 290 -6.90 9.22 -0.57
CA TYR A 290 -8.01 10.15 -0.78
C TYR A 290 -7.75 10.95 -2.05
N MET A 291 -8.63 11.86 -2.36
CA MET A 291 -8.57 12.80 -3.48
C MET A 291 -9.08 12.22 -4.80
N ALA A 292 -10.33 12.50 -5.06
CA ALA A 292 -10.99 12.29 -6.35
C ALA A 292 -11.92 13.48 -6.58
N ARG A 293 -11.48 14.48 -7.37
CA ARG A 293 -12.15 15.79 -7.48
C ARG A 293 -13.64 15.70 -7.82
N PRO A 294 -14.09 14.88 -8.80
CA PRO A 294 -15.52 14.75 -9.10
C PRO A 294 -16.37 14.12 -8.00
N ARG A 295 -15.74 13.50 -6.97
CA ARG A 295 -16.43 12.91 -5.83
C ARG A 295 -16.48 13.83 -4.60
N ALA A 296 -16.16 15.11 -4.75
CA ALA A 296 -16.01 16.08 -3.67
C ALA A 296 -14.91 15.73 -2.64
N SER A 297 -14.10 14.72 -2.91
CA SER A 297 -12.87 14.41 -2.17
C SER A 297 -11.73 15.23 -2.78
N THR A 298 -11.60 16.49 -2.36
CA THR A 298 -10.62 17.45 -2.91
C THR A 298 -9.60 17.86 -1.86
N PHE A 299 -8.47 18.43 -2.29
CA PHE A 299 -7.50 18.99 -1.35
C PHE A 299 -8.13 20.04 -0.45
N ALA A 300 -8.96 20.93 -1.00
CA ALA A 300 -9.61 22.00 -0.22
C ALA A 300 -10.58 21.46 0.85
N ALA A 301 -11.28 20.36 0.56
CA ALA A 301 -12.29 19.82 1.46
C ALA A 301 -11.69 18.83 2.48
N ILE A 302 -10.72 18.01 2.08
CA ILE A 302 -10.25 16.87 2.87
C ILE A 302 -8.95 17.18 3.62
N LEU A 303 -7.98 17.85 3.00
CA LEU A 303 -6.65 18.01 3.60
C LEU A 303 -6.67 18.81 4.91
N PRO A 304 -7.41 19.94 5.01
CA PRO A 304 -7.57 20.67 6.29
C PRO A 304 -8.25 19.83 7.37
N LEU A 305 -9.25 18.99 6.99
CA LEU A 305 -9.93 18.07 7.91
C LEU A 305 -8.94 17.04 8.48
N LEU A 306 -8.18 16.36 7.62
CA LEU A 306 -7.18 15.37 8.06
C LEU A 306 -6.14 16.01 8.98
N LYS A 307 -5.67 17.22 8.67
CA LYS A 307 -4.74 17.96 9.53
C LYS A 307 -5.34 18.29 10.90
N ALA A 308 -6.56 18.83 10.92
CA ALA A 308 -7.25 19.17 12.17
C ALA A 308 -7.50 17.96 13.05
N GLU A 309 -7.82 16.81 12.42
CA GLU A 309 -8.02 15.53 13.08
C GLU A 309 -6.70 14.79 13.40
N LYS A 310 -5.53 15.36 13.09
CA LYS A 310 -4.21 14.72 13.26
C LYS A 310 -4.13 13.33 12.60
N VAL A 311 -4.75 13.18 11.44
CA VAL A 311 -4.70 11.98 10.61
C VAL A 311 -3.66 12.20 9.52
N GLY A 312 -2.77 11.22 9.31
CA GLY A 312 -1.82 11.27 8.19
C GLY A 312 -2.56 11.24 6.85
N ALA A 313 -2.03 11.87 5.81
CA ALA A 313 -2.72 12.15 4.57
C ALA A 313 -1.89 11.79 3.33
N TYR A 314 -2.34 10.82 2.53
CA TYR A 314 -1.73 10.46 1.26
C TYR A 314 -2.80 10.55 0.17
N ASN A 315 -2.67 11.51 -0.72
CA ASN A 315 -3.54 11.56 -1.89
C ASN A 315 -3.13 10.49 -2.93
N TRP A 316 -4.08 10.03 -3.73
CA TRP A 316 -3.77 9.26 -4.92
C TRP A 316 -3.44 10.22 -6.06
N GLY A 317 -2.39 9.86 -6.87
CA GLY A 317 -1.95 10.64 -8.01
C GLY A 317 -1.06 11.83 -7.63
N PHE A 318 0.13 11.88 -8.24
CA PHE A 318 1.11 12.94 -7.99
C PHE A 318 1.49 13.68 -9.26
N VAL A 319 1.97 12.96 -10.28
CA VAL A 319 2.38 13.50 -11.58
C VAL A 319 1.65 12.76 -12.69
N ASP A 320 1.03 13.50 -13.62
CA ASP A 320 0.48 12.94 -14.85
C ASP A 320 1.56 12.15 -15.60
N GLY A 321 1.36 10.85 -15.71
CA GLY A 321 2.32 9.90 -16.25
C GLY A 321 1.67 8.78 -17.05
N LYS A 322 2.40 7.69 -17.21
CA LYS A 322 1.90 6.49 -17.89
C LYS A 322 0.72 5.84 -17.17
N SER A 323 0.57 6.04 -15.84
CA SER A 323 -0.59 5.59 -15.06
C SER A 323 -1.90 6.26 -15.45
N GLN A 324 -1.84 7.47 -16.06
CA GLN A 324 -3.01 8.23 -16.55
C GLN A 324 -4.09 8.45 -15.45
N THR A 325 -3.69 8.69 -14.23
CA THR A 325 -4.61 8.87 -13.09
C THR A 325 -5.36 10.22 -13.11
N ILE A 326 -5.08 11.05 -14.10
CA ILE A 326 -5.90 12.23 -14.43
C ILE A 326 -7.30 11.85 -14.93
N TYR A 327 -7.46 10.67 -15.53
CA TYR A 327 -8.74 10.16 -16.00
C TYR A 327 -9.53 9.51 -14.86
N PRO A 328 -10.87 9.60 -14.87
CA PRO A 328 -11.71 8.97 -13.85
C PRO A 328 -11.81 7.45 -14.04
N TRP A 329 -12.25 6.74 -13.01
CA TRP A 329 -12.43 5.28 -13.04
C TRP A 329 -13.39 4.82 -14.12
N ASP A 330 -14.41 5.62 -14.45
CA ASP A 330 -15.37 5.28 -15.53
C ASP A 330 -14.75 5.32 -16.94
N SER A 331 -13.48 5.73 -17.08
CA SER A 331 -12.72 5.61 -18.33
C SER A 331 -12.48 4.15 -18.77
N TRP A 332 -12.72 3.19 -17.90
CA TRP A 332 -12.75 1.77 -18.26
C TRP A 332 -14.00 1.39 -19.07
N GLU A 333 -15.08 2.15 -18.92
CA GLU A 333 -16.39 1.92 -19.54
C GLU A 333 -16.72 2.99 -20.59
N LYS A 334 -16.32 4.25 -20.34
CA LYS A 334 -16.56 5.40 -21.21
C LYS A 334 -15.31 5.75 -22.00
N THR A 335 -15.49 6.15 -23.25
CA THR A 335 -14.40 6.61 -24.10
C THR A 335 -14.09 8.08 -23.85
N TYR A 336 -12.87 8.36 -23.46
CA TYR A 336 -12.29 9.69 -23.41
C TYR A 336 -11.37 9.89 -24.63
N THR A 337 -11.46 11.04 -25.28
CA THR A 337 -10.69 11.38 -26.50
C THR A 337 -9.71 12.53 -26.29
N SER A 338 -9.74 13.15 -25.10
CA SER A 338 -8.90 14.28 -24.73
C SER A 338 -8.71 14.30 -23.21
N GLU A 339 -7.83 15.18 -22.73
CA GLU A 339 -7.68 15.49 -21.32
C GLU A 339 -9.04 15.84 -20.68
N PRO A 340 -9.40 15.26 -19.50
CA PRO A 340 -10.68 15.55 -18.88
C PRO A 340 -10.72 17.00 -18.36
N ALA A 341 -11.88 17.64 -18.44
CA ALA A 341 -12.08 19.02 -17.98
C ALA A 341 -11.73 19.18 -16.49
N VAL A 342 -11.96 18.15 -15.69
CA VAL A 342 -11.56 18.06 -14.28
C VAL A 342 -10.68 16.83 -14.12
N TRP A 343 -9.43 17.02 -13.72
CA TRP A 343 -8.53 15.93 -13.42
C TRP A 343 -9.01 15.13 -12.21
N PHE A 344 -8.93 13.81 -12.31
CA PHE A 344 -9.45 12.95 -11.27
C PHE A 344 -8.55 13.01 -10.03
N HIS A 345 -7.23 12.82 -10.18
CA HIS A 345 -6.28 12.78 -9.07
C HIS A 345 -5.15 13.81 -9.20
N ASP A 346 -4.19 13.61 -10.05
CA ASP A 346 -2.84 14.19 -10.06
C ASP A 346 -2.71 15.69 -9.72
N ILE A 347 -1.56 16.05 -9.17
CA ILE A 347 -1.22 17.43 -8.76
C ILE A 347 -0.47 18.15 -9.88
N PHE A 348 0.50 17.47 -10.51
CA PHE A 348 1.40 18.07 -11.47
C PHE A 348 1.26 17.46 -12.86
N ARG A 349 1.49 18.30 -13.86
CA ARG A 349 1.77 17.89 -15.23
C ARG A 349 3.18 17.29 -15.33
N LYS A 350 3.48 16.58 -16.39
CA LYS A 350 4.81 15.95 -16.65
C LYS A 350 5.99 16.92 -16.58
N ASP A 351 5.75 18.21 -16.81
CA ASP A 351 6.76 19.25 -16.76
C ASP A 351 6.83 19.99 -15.39
N GLY A 352 6.09 19.51 -14.39
CA GLY A 352 6.05 20.07 -13.05
C GLY A 352 5.11 21.28 -12.88
N ARG A 353 4.41 21.69 -13.94
CA ARG A 353 3.37 22.73 -13.79
C ARG A 353 2.18 22.15 -13.01
N PRO A 354 1.67 22.88 -12.02
CA PRO A 354 0.45 22.46 -11.31
C PRO A 354 -0.74 22.29 -12.28
N TYR A 355 -1.58 21.28 -12.03
CA TYR A 355 -2.92 21.25 -12.62
C TYR A 355 -3.75 22.46 -12.14
N ASP A 356 -3.82 22.66 -10.82
CA ASP A 356 -4.43 23.82 -10.20
C ASP A 356 -3.45 24.51 -9.23
N PRO A 357 -2.97 25.72 -9.55
CA PRO A 357 -2.08 26.48 -8.69
C PRO A 357 -2.66 26.79 -7.29
N LYS A 358 -4.00 26.85 -7.15
CA LYS A 358 -4.67 27.11 -5.87
C LYS A 358 -4.52 25.90 -4.94
N GLU A 359 -4.61 24.67 -5.46
CA GLU A 359 -4.38 23.47 -4.68
C GLU A 359 -2.94 23.40 -4.18
N VAL A 360 -1.97 23.68 -5.04
CA VAL A 360 -0.55 23.73 -4.66
C VAL A 360 -0.31 24.78 -3.57
N THR A 361 -0.90 25.98 -3.69
CA THR A 361 -0.81 27.02 -2.67
C THR A 361 -1.39 26.53 -1.33
N LEU A 362 -2.55 25.91 -1.35
CA LEU A 362 -3.19 25.36 -0.15
C LEU A 362 -2.33 24.27 0.51
N ILE A 363 -1.82 23.32 -0.28
CA ILE A 363 -0.96 22.24 0.23
C ILE A 363 0.28 22.83 0.91
N LYS A 364 0.95 23.78 0.25
CA LYS A 364 2.11 24.49 0.83
C LYS A 364 1.77 25.18 2.15
N GLN A 365 0.68 25.95 2.20
CA GLN A 365 0.24 26.64 3.41
C GLN A 365 -0.04 25.67 4.57
N LEU A 366 -0.74 24.57 4.29
CA LEU A 366 -1.02 23.56 5.31
C LEU A 366 0.25 22.87 5.81
N ASN A 367 1.27 22.74 4.97
CA ASN A 367 2.56 22.12 5.29
C ASN A 367 3.60 23.10 5.83
N GLY A 368 3.23 24.38 6.05
CA GLY A 368 4.14 25.41 6.58
C GLY A 368 5.22 25.87 5.60
N LYS A 369 4.96 25.72 4.29
CA LYS A 369 5.81 26.26 3.21
C LYS A 369 5.19 27.53 2.65
N ASN A 370 6.02 28.54 2.37
CA ASN A 370 5.61 29.82 1.79
C ASN A 370 5.68 29.77 0.26
#